data_13f3f20e5dd96755ab51894da4ffa7b4
#
_entry.id   13f3f20e5dd96755ab51894da4ffa7b4
#
_cell.length_a   1.000
_cell.length_b   1.000
_cell.length_c   1.000
_cell.angle_alpha   90.00
_cell.angle_beta   90.00
_cell.angle_gamma   90.00
#
_symmetry.space_group_name_H-M   'P 1'
#
loop_
_entity.id
_entity.type
_entity.pdbx_description
1 polymer ?
#
loop_
_entity_poly.entity_id
_entity_poly.type
_entity_poly.pdbx_seq_one_letter_code
_entity_poly.pdbx_strand_id
1 'polypeptide(L)'
;SKNEMLQRIYGTSWASKKDLDNYIKRLEEAEKRDHRKLGKEMDLFHFREESPGAVFWHQRGWTLFQKLIDYMRKKQNEAGYKEINTPEVLDRSLWEKSGHWEKFGAHMYTSETPDEKVFAIKPMNCPGCVQVFNQGLKSYRDLPYKMSEFGKVHRYEPSGALHGLLRVRAFTQDDAHIFCSEDQIT
;
A
#
# COMPACT_ATOMS: atom_id res chain seq x y z
N SER A 1 29.98 -8.01 24.71
CA SER A 1 29.28 -9.12 25.32
C SER A 1 30.30 -10.21 25.62
N LYS A 2 30.22 -10.84 26.81
CA LYS A 2 31.12 -11.93 27.25
C LYS A 2 30.61 -13.31 26.81
N ASN A 3 29.65 -13.38 25.92
CA ASN A 3 29.08 -14.66 25.47
C ASN A 3 29.91 -15.23 24.33
N GLU A 4 30.03 -16.56 24.30
CA GLU A 4 30.67 -17.30 23.22
C GLU A 4 30.02 -16.96 21.87
N MET A 5 30.83 -16.82 20.82
CA MET A 5 30.34 -16.59 19.46
C MET A 5 29.75 -17.89 18.91
N LEU A 6 28.44 -17.90 18.71
CA LEU A 6 27.72 -19.02 18.11
C LEU A 6 27.56 -18.78 16.60
N GLN A 7 27.74 -19.83 15.80
CA GLN A 7 27.35 -19.85 14.40
C GLN A 7 25.92 -20.35 14.28
N ARG A 8 25.11 -19.65 13.45
CA ARG A 8 23.75 -20.08 13.16
C ARG A 8 23.70 -20.51 11.68
N ILE A 9 23.36 -21.78 11.49
CA ILE A 9 23.23 -22.36 10.16
C ILE A 9 21.74 -22.46 9.82
N TYR A 10 21.35 -21.89 8.68
CA TYR A 10 20.01 -22.03 8.13
C TYR A 10 20.04 -22.99 6.96
N GLY A 11 19.06 -23.87 6.90
CA GLY A 11 18.93 -24.82 5.81
C GLY A 11 17.50 -25.27 5.61
N THR A 12 17.25 -25.90 4.47
CA THR A 12 15.98 -26.55 4.16
C THR A 12 16.25 -28.02 3.81
N SER A 13 15.30 -28.90 4.11
CA SER A 13 15.35 -30.31 3.73
C SER A 13 14.25 -30.63 2.74
N TRP A 14 14.50 -31.57 1.84
CA TRP A 14 13.61 -31.94 0.75
C TRP A 14 13.48 -33.46 0.68
N ALA A 15 12.33 -33.96 0.23
CA ALA A 15 12.03 -35.39 0.12
C ALA A 15 12.90 -36.10 -0.93
N SER A 16 13.34 -35.39 -1.97
CA SER A 16 14.23 -35.92 -3.00
C SER A 16 15.20 -34.87 -3.50
N LYS A 17 16.32 -35.35 -4.11
CA LYS A 17 17.27 -34.48 -4.80
C LYS A 17 16.61 -33.67 -5.91
N LYS A 18 15.66 -34.24 -6.63
CA LYS A 18 14.90 -33.57 -7.69
C LYS A 18 14.13 -32.35 -7.14
N ASP A 19 13.52 -32.48 -5.97
CA ASP A 19 12.79 -31.38 -5.33
C ASP A 19 13.73 -30.29 -4.90
N LEU A 20 14.89 -30.64 -4.34
CA LEU A 20 15.95 -29.67 -4.03
C LEU A 20 16.45 -28.93 -5.27
N ASP A 21 16.75 -29.65 -6.35
CA ASP A 21 17.22 -29.05 -7.61
C ASP A 21 16.16 -28.11 -8.21
N ASN A 22 14.88 -28.48 -8.16
CA ASN A 22 13.77 -27.63 -8.59
C ASN A 22 13.66 -26.35 -7.70
N TYR A 23 13.84 -26.50 -6.40
CA TYR A 23 13.85 -25.35 -5.49
C TYR A 23 15.01 -24.40 -5.77
N ILE A 24 16.23 -24.92 -5.94
CA ILE A 24 17.41 -24.11 -6.27
C ILE A 24 17.17 -23.34 -7.58
N LYS A 25 16.68 -24.00 -8.63
CA LYS A 25 16.31 -23.33 -9.89
C LYS A 25 15.28 -22.21 -9.69
N ARG A 26 14.30 -22.44 -8.84
CA ARG A 26 13.30 -21.39 -8.52
C ARG A 26 13.93 -20.20 -7.81
N LEU A 27 14.89 -20.42 -6.91
CA LEU A 27 15.61 -19.33 -6.25
C LEU A 27 16.45 -18.53 -7.24
N GLU A 28 17.19 -19.20 -8.12
CA GLU A 28 17.98 -18.56 -9.18
C GLU A 28 17.11 -17.72 -10.13
N GLU A 29 15.95 -18.24 -10.52
CA GLU A 29 14.98 -17.51 -11.33
C GLU A 29 14.34 -16.34 -10.59
N ALA A 30 14.08 -16.49 -9.29
CA ALA A 30 13.57 -15.41 -8.46
C ALA A 30 14.60 -14.27 -8.31
N GLU A 31 15.89 -14.60 -8.14
CA GLU A 31 16.96 -13.61 -8.06
C GLU A 31 17.12 -12.82 -9.37
N LYS A 32 16.98 -13.46 -10.52
CA LYS A 32 16.99 -12.78 -11.83
C LYS A 32 15.84 -11.77 -11.97
N ARG A 33 14.72 -12.00 -11.26
CA ARG A 33 13.52 -11.16 -11.29
C ARG A 33 13.38 -10.25 -10.09
N ASP A 34 14.41 -10.15 -9.25
CA ASP A 34 14.38 -9.25 -8.10
C ASP A 34 14.16 -7.81 -8.58
N HIS A 35 13.09 -7.19 -8.10
CA HIS A 35 12.69 -5.84 -8.49
C HIS A 35 13.75 -4.79 -8.15
N ARG A 36 14.58 -5.03 -7.11
CA ARG A 36 15.67 -4.12 -6.73
C ARG A 36 16.79 -4.13 -7.75
N LYS A 37 17.09 -5.32 -8.31
CA LYS A 37 18.06 -5.50 -9.39
C LYS A 37 17.52 -4.91 -10.70
N LEU A 38 16.35 -5.36 -11.13
CA LEU A 38 15.71 -4.88 -12.36
C LEU A 38 15.42 -3.38 -12.31
N GLY A 39 15.00 -2.87 -11.16
CA GLY A 39 14.76 -1.44 -10.96
C GLY A 39 15.97 -0.57 -11.24
N LYS A 40 17.15 -1.03 -10.80
CA LYS A 40 18.43 -0.36 -11.06
C LYS A 40 18.89 -0.54 -12.51
N GLU A 41 18.89 -1.78 -13.03
CA GLU A 41 19.36 -2.10 -14.39
C GLU A 41 18.52 -1.41 -15.48
N MET A 42 17.22 -1.30 -15.26
CA MET A 42 16.27 -0.70 -16.21
C MET A 42 16.00 0.80 -15.95
N ASP A 43 16.65 1.39 -14.95
CA ASP A 43 16.46 2.79 -14.57
C ASP A 43 14.98 3.13 -14.23
N LEU A 44 14.37 2.30 -13.35
CA LEU A 44 12.95 2.44 -13.02
C LEU A 44 12.69 3.33 -11.81
N PHE A 45 13.51 3.19 -10.76
CA PHE A 45 13.33 3.91 -9.49
C PHE A 45 14.59 3.86 -8.63
N HIS A 46 14.61 4.71 -7.59
CA HIS A 46 15.60 4.62 -6.51
C HIS A 46 15.00 5.04 -5.17
N PHE A 47 15.74 4.81 -4.10
CA PHE A 47 15.45 5.28 -2.75
C PHE A 47 16.54 6.25 -2.27
N ARG A 48 16.17 7.18 -1.39
CA ARG A 48 17.07 8.17 -0.79
C ARG A 48 16.89 8.24 0.71
N GLU A 49 17.93 8.67 1.41
CA GLU A 49 17.90 8.85 2.87
C GLU A 49 16.96 9.98 3.31
N GLU A 50 16.78 10.98 2.45
CA GLU A 50 15.87 12.11 2.71
C GLU A 50 14.39 11.71 2.72
N SER A 51 14.06 10.54 2.15
CA SER A 51 12.70 10.00 2.16
C SER A 51 12.70 8.48 2.30
N PRO A 52 13.08 7.96 3.49
CA PRO A 52 13.26 6.53 3.70
C PRO A 52 11.94 5.77 3.54
N GLY A 53 11.95 4.77 2.67
CA GLY A 53 10.76 3.97 2.37
C GLY A 53 9.76 4.64 1.42
N ALA A 54 10.12 5.77 0.79
CA ALA A 54 9.37 6.35 -0.31
C ALA A 54 10.16 6.24 -1.62
N VAL A 55 9.47 5.97 -2.71
CA VAL A 55 10.06 5.64 -4.00
C VAL A 55 10.18 6.89 -4.87
N PHE A 56 11.37 7.12 -5.42
CA PHE A 56 11.59 8.09 -6.49
C PHE A 56 11.48 7.36 -7.83
N TRP A 57 10.35 7.55 -8.51
CA TRP A 57 10.10 6.93 -9.80
C TRP A 57 10.79 7.71 -10.92
N HIS A 58 11.59 7.01 -11.73
CA HIS A 58 12.16 7.56 -12.96
C HIS A 58 11.15 7.49 -14.10
N GLN A 59 11.44 8.12 -15.23
CA GLN A 59 10.51 8.19 -16.35
C GLN A 59 9.98 6.82 -16.78
N ARG A 60 10.86 5.82 -16.94
CA ARG A 60 10.47 4.46 -17.34
C ARG A 60 9.61 3.77 -16.29
N GLY A 61 10.03 3.87 -15.02
CA GLY A 61 9.28 3.31 -13.90
C GLY A 61 7.92 3.97 -13.74
N TRP A 62 7.85 5.29 -13.89
CA TRP A 62 6.60 6.03 -13.84
C TRP A 62 5.67 5.64 -15.01
N THR A 63 6.21 5.45 -16.21
CA THR A 63 5.42 4.96 -17.35
C THR A 63 4.83 3.59 -17.08
N LEU A 64 5.61 2.65 -16.52
CA LEU A 64 5.14 1.33 -16.13
C LEU A 64 4.03 1.44 -15.06
N PHE A 65 4.26 2.27 -14.04
CA PHE A 65 3.30 2.52 -12.97
C PHE A 65 1.96 3.03 -13.52
N GLN A 66 1.97 4.01 -14.44
CA GLN A 66 0.76 4.53 -15.08
C GLN A 66 0.04 3.46 -15.90
N LYS A 67 0.77 2.58 -16.60
CA LYS A 67 0.16 1.46 -17.34
C LYS A 67 -0.56 0.46 -16.44
N LEU A 68 -0.06 0.22 -15.23
CA LEU A 68 -0.74 -0.59 -14.23
C LEU A 68 -2.03 0.10 -13.73
N ILE A 69 -1.96 1.41 -13.46
CA ILE A 69 -3.15 2.20 -13.10
C ILE A 69 -4.19 2.16 -14.23
N ASP A 70 -3.79 2.40 -15.48
CA ASP A 70 -4.71 2.39 -16.62
C ASP A 70 -5.39 1.02 -16.77
N TYR A 71 -4.63 -0.07 -16.59
CA TYR A 71 -5.18 -1.41 -16.64
C TYR A 71 -6.23 -1.65 -15.54
N MET A 72 -5.90 -1.31 -14.30
CA MET A 72 -6.82 -1.49 -13.16
C MET A 72 -8.03 -0.56 -13.28
N ARG A 73 -7.85 0.70 -13.67
CA ARG A 73 -8.95 1.64 -13.93
C ARG A 73 -9.94 1.09 -14.95
N LYS A 74 -9.42 0.52 -16.05
CA LYS A 74 -10.27 -0.13 -17.05
C LYS A 74 -11.08 -1.27 -16.43
N LYS A 75 -10.44 -2.15 -15.63
CA LYS A 75 -11.11 -3.27 -14.96
C LYS A 75 -12.18 -2.81 -13.96
N GLN A 76 -11.88 -1.80 -13.18
CA GLN A 76 -12.82 -1.23 -12.22
C GLN A 76 -14.03 -0.58 -12.93
N ASN A 77 -13.79 0.19 -14.00
CA ASN A 77 -14.86 0.78 -14.79
C ASN A 77 -15.77 -0.28 -15.43
N GLU A 78 -15.19 -1.34 -16.02
CA GLU A 78 -15.95 -2.48 -16.57
C GLU A 78 -16.79 -3.18 -15.50
N ALA A 79 -16.34 -3.21 -14.24
CA ALA A 79 -17.06 -3.76 -13.10
C ALA A 79 -18.06 -2.78 -12.43
N GLY A 80 -18.21 -1.57 -12.99
CA GLY A 80 -19.18 -0.56 -12.52
C GLY A 80 -18.74 0.24 -11.31
N TYR A 81 -17.45 0.29 -10.99
CA TYR A 81 -16.93 1.17 -9.94
C TYR A 81 -16.85 2.62 -10.43
N LYS A 82 -17.15 3.55 -9.52
CA LYS A 82 -16.99 4.98 -9.73
C LYS A 82 -15.69 5.43 -9.10
N GLU A 83 -14.76 5.92 -9.91
CA GLU A 83 -13.47 6.43 -9.40
C GLU A 83 -13.70 7.73 -8.64
N ILE A 84 -13.14 7.80 -7.44
CA ILE A 84 -13.11 8.99 -6.57
C ILE A 84 -11.67 9.34 -6.23
N ASN A 85 -11.47 10.51 -5.66
CA ASN A 85 -10.19 10.92 -5.05
C ASN A 85 -10.47 11.68 -3.76
N THR A 86 -9.83 11.27 -2.68
CA THR A 86 -9.98 11.89 -1.36
C THR A 86 -8.68 12.59 -0.93
N PRO A 87 -8.77 13.65 -0.10
CA PRO A 87 -7.59 14.37 0.37
C PRO A 87 -6.58 13.46 1.07
N GLU A 88 -5.29 13.75 0.89
CA GLU A 88 -4.20 13.01 1.56
C GLU A 88 -4.03 13.47 3.01
N VAL A 89 -4.23 14.77 3.28
CA VAL A 89 -4.09 15.38 4.60
C VAL A 89 -5.46 15.65 5.18
N LEU A 90 -5.75 15.07 6.33
CA LEU A 90 -7.05 15.11 6.98
C LEU A 90 -6.90 15.42 8.46
N ASP A 91 -7.89 16.14 9.02
CA ASP A 91 -7.93 16.49 10.42
C ASP A 91 -8.00 15.24 11.32
N ARG A 92 -7.34 15.31 12.46
CA ARG A 92 -7.25 14.25 13.47
C ARG A 92 -8.62 13.72 13.88
N SER A 93 -9.64 14.59 13.97
CA SER A 93 -10.98 14.22 14.41
C SER A 93 -11.64 13.14 13.55
N LEU A 94 -11.30 13.06 12.24
CA LEU A 94 -11.78 11.99 11.36
C LEU A 94 -11.21 10.62 11.77
N TRP A 95 -9.96 10.61 12.17
CA TRP A 95 -9.25 9.38 12.58
C TRP A 95 -9.71 8.91 13.96
N GLU A 96 -10.04 9.83 14.86
CA GLU A 96 -10.66 9.54 16.16
C GLU A 96 -12.05 8.94 15.98
N LYS A 97 -12.93 9.59 15.20
CA LYS A 97 -14.29 9.09 14.91
C LYS A 97 -14.31 7.71 14.29
N SER A 98 -13.33 7.39 13.47
CA SER A 98 -13.21 6.08 12.80
C SER A 98 -12.49 5.03 13.62
N GLY A 99 -11.98 5.36 14.83
CA GLY A 99 -11.23 4.46 15.73
C GLY A 99 -9.82 4.14 15.26
N HIS A 100 -9.35 4.80 14.19
CA HIS A 100 -8.01 4.56 13.64
C HIS A 100 -6.91 5.24 14.44
N TRP A 101 -7.23 6.36 15.10
CA TRP A 101 -6.25 7.10 15.90
C TRP A 101 -5.67 6.27 17.02
N GLU A 102 -6.51 5.58 17.78
CA GLU A 102 -6.07 4.73 18.90
C GLU A 102 -5.25 3.52 18.43
N LYS A 103 -5.64 2.92 17.30
CA LYS A 103 -5.03 1.69 16.80
C LYS A 103 -3.77 1.91 15.99
N PHE A 104 -3.69 3.01 15.24
CA PHE A 104 -2.65 3.25 14.24
C PHE A 104 -1.90 4.58 14.44
N GLY A 105 -2.23 5.39 15.45
CA GLY A 105 -1.63 6.72 15.67
C GLY A 105 -0.09 6.70 15.69
N ALA A 106 0.51 5.65 16.28
CA ALA A 106 1.97 5.47 16.28
C ALA A 106 2.60 5.23 14.89
N HIS A 107 1.79 4.86 13.91
CA HIS A 107 2.21 4.61 12.53
C HIS A 107 1.73 5.68 11.54
N MET A 108 1.17 6.77 12.03
CA MET A 108 0.69 7.88 11.19
C MET A 108 1.72 9.00 11.16
N TYR A 109 1.87 9.61 9.99
CA TYR A 109 2.56 10.89 9.87
C TYR A 109 1.60 12.01 10.28
N THR A 110 1.99 12.80 11.27
CA THR A 110 1.20 13.91 11.78
C THR A 110 1.93 15.22 11.63
N SER A 111 1.18 16.31 11.49
CA SER A 111 1.68 17.65 11.46
C SER A 111 0.77 18.55 12.28
N GLU A 112 1.33 19.50 12.97
CA GLU A 112 0.61 20.54 13.70
C GLU A 112 0.71 21.86 12.94
N THR A 113 -0.40 22.55 12.81
CA THR A 113 -0.48 23.85 12.14
C THR A 113 -0.32 24.99 13.14
N PRO A 114 -0.01 26.23 12.68
CA PRO A 114 0.16 27.39 13.56
C PRO A 114 -1.06 27.73 14.44
N ASP A 115 -2.25 27.26 14.06
CA ASP A 115 -3.51 27.38 14.83
C ASP A 115 -3.76 26.16 15.73
N GLU A 116 -2.71 25.40 16.06
CA GLU A 116 -2.70 24.27 16.99
C GLU A 116 -3.63 23.09 16.57
N LYS A 117 -3.96 23.00 15.28
CA LYS A 117 -4.69 21.83 14.75
C LYS A 117 -3.74 20.72 14.33
N VAL A 118 -4.11 19.50 14.65
CA VAL A 118 -3.34 18.31 14.27
C VAL A 118 -3.97 17.67 13.04
N PHE A 119 -3.17 17.55 12.00
CA PHE A 119 -3.50 16.83 10.79
C PHE A 119 -2.70 15.54 10.68
N ALA A 120 -3.23 14.56 9.98
CA ALA A 120 -2.51 13.35 9.64
C ALA A 120 -2.55 13.10 8.13
N ILE A 121 -1.44 12.58 7.60
CA ILE A 121 -1.43 12.05 6.24
C ILE A 121 -2.09 10.68 6.28
N LYS A 122 -3.07 10.45 5.41
CA LYS A 122 -3.89 9.25 5.44
C LYS A 122 -3.07 7.96 5.35
N PRO A 123 -3.22 7.03 6.31
CA PRO A 123 -2.62 5.69 6.24
C PRO A 123 -3.48 4.70 5.45
N MET A 124 -4.72 5.09 5.13
CA MET A 124 -5.72 4.32 4.39
C MET A 124 -6.79 5.23 3.79
N ASN A 125 -7.54 4.74 2.82
CA ASN A 125 -8.55 5.52 2.11
C ASN A 125 -9.96 5.41 2.71
N CYS A 126 -10.24 4.39 3.51
CA CYS A 126 -11.59 4.05 4.00
C CYS A 126 -12.34 5.23 4.63
N PRO A 127 -11.79 6.00 5.59
CA PRO A 127 -12.54 7.10 6.19
C PRO A 127 -12.88 8.20 5.18
N GLY A 128 -11.99 8.50 4.23
CA GLY A 128 -12.24 9.46 3.15
C GLY A 128 -13.38 8.98 2.23
N CYS A 129 -13.35 7.72 1.83
CA CYS A 129 -14.38 7.11 1.01
C CYS A 129 -15.77 7.18 1.68
N VAL A 130 -15.83 6.91 2.99
CA VAL A 130 -17.07 7.03 3.76
C VAL A 130 -17.60 8.48 3.78
N GLN A 131 -16.71 9.50 3.84
CA GLN A 131 -17.14 10.90 3.75
C GLN A 131 -17.76 11.21 2.38
N VAL A 132 -17.21 10.67 1.28
CA VAL A 132 -17.81 10.82 -0.05
C VAL A 132 -19.18 10.13 -0.12
N PHE A 133 -19.30 8.94 0.44
CA PHE A 133 -20.57 8.22 0.50
C PHE A 133 -21.63 8.99 1.29
N ASN A 134 -21.26 9.62 2.38
CA ASN A 134 -22.16 10.38 3.26
C ASN A 134 -22.64 11.70 2.66
N GLN A 135 -22.10 12.14 1.51
CA GLN A 135 -22.57 13.35 0.84
C GLN A 135 -23.91 13.12 0.15
N GLY A 136 -24.89 13.98 0.48
CA GLY A 136 -26.23 13.93 -0.08
C GLY A 136 -27.09 12.77 0.45
N LEU A 137 -28.33 12.79 0.05
CA LEU A 137 -29.28 11.72 0.38
C LEU A 137 -29.06 10.51 -0.51
N LYS A 138 -28.95 9.34 0.09
CA LYS A 138 -28.85 8.06 -0.60
C LYS A 138 -30.05 7.19 -0.27
N SER A 139 -30.57 6.48 -1.29
CA SER A 139 -31.65 5.52 -1.12
C SER A 139 -31.07 4.10 -1.10
N TYR A 140 -31.76 3.17 -0.46
CA TYR A 140 -31.44 1.74 -0.57
C TYR A 140 -31.44 1.25 -2.03
N ARG A 141 -32.13 1.95 -2.93
CA ARG A 141 -32.17 1.64 -4.37
C ARG A 141 -30.88 2.01 -5.10
N ASP A 142 -30.02 2.81 -4.48
CA ASP A 142 -28.71 3.18 -5.02
C ASP A 142 -27.66 2.09 -4.74
N LEU A 143 -27.99 1.10 -3.91
CA LEU A 143 -27.13 -0.01 -3.54
C LEU A 143 -27.23 -1.18 -4.54
N PRO A 144 -26.13 -1.91 -4.80
CA PRO A 144 -24.80 -1.69 -4.23
C PRO A 144 -24.09 -0.49 -4.86
N TYR A 145 -23.55 0.38 -4.03
CA TYR A 145 -22.78 1.54 -4.49
C TYR A 145 -21.27 1.22 -4.43
N LYS A 146 -20.62 1.20 -5.59
CA LYS A 146 -19.22 0.79 -5.74
C LYS A 146 -18.35 2.00 -6.02
N MET A 147 -17.34 2.23 -5.18
CA MET A 147 -16.34 3.29 -5.37
C MET A 147 -14.95 2.71 -5.41
N SER A 148 -14.08 3.30 -6.23
CA SER A 148 -12.65 2.97 -6.30
C SER A 148 -11.80 4.22 -6.18
N GLU A 149 -10.57 4.06 -5.69
CA GLU A 149 -9.64 5.16 -5.54
C GLU A 149 -8.20 4.67 -5.75
N PHE A 150 -7.44 5.37 -6.58
CA PHE A 150 -5.98 5.23 -6.60
C PHE A 150 -5.38 6.16 -5.55
N GLY A 151 -5.59 5.81 -4.29
CA GLY A 151 -5.24 6.63 -3.15
C GLY A 151 -3.80 6.45 -2.72
N LYS A 152 -3.05 7.55 -2.63
CA LYS A 152 -1.70 7.55 -2.06
C LYS A 152 -1.78 7.61 -0.55
N VAL A 153 -1.21 6.61 0.11
CA VAL A 153 -1.22 6.46 1.56
C VAL A 153 0.19 6.42 2.13
N HIS A 154 0.33 6.82 3.40
CA HIS A 154 1.61 6.87 4.08
C HIS A 154 1.50 6.18 5.44
N ARG A 155 2.46 5.30 5.74
CA ARG A 155 2.55 4.57 7.01
C ARG A 155 3.96 4.66 7.55
N TYR A 156 4.10 5.07 8.79
CA TYR A 156 5.40 5.12 9.46
C TYR A 156 5.83 3.71 9.85
N GLU A 157 6.30 2.95 8.87
CA GLU A 157 6.85 1.61 9.09
C GLU A 157 8.24 1.71 9.74
N PRO A 158 8.56 0.82 10.70
CA PRO A 158 9.91 0.75 11.28
C PRO A 158 10.97 0.56 10.19
N SER A 159 12.13 1.22 10.33
CA SER A 159 13.20 1.15 9.33
C SER A 159 13.68 -0.28 9.06
N GLY A 160 13.73 -1.14 10.07
CA GLY A 160 14.10 -2.55 9.94
C GLY A 160 13.09 -3.42 9.19
N ALA A 161 11.87 -2.93 8.95
CA ALA A 161 10.85 -3.64 8.17
C ALA A 161 10.85 -3.26 6.68
N LEU A 162 11.56 -2.20 6.29
CA LEU A 162 11.58 -1.72 4.91
C LEU A 162 12.28 -2.72 3.98
N HIS A 163 11.66 -3.01 2.84
CA HIS A 163 12.19 -3.99 1.89
C HIS A 163 11.81 -3.65 0.44
N GLY A 164 12.71 -2.95 -0.26
CA GLY A 164 12.49 -2.55 -1.66
C GLY A 164 11.11 -1.95 -1.89
N LEU A 165 10.38 -2.41 -2.91
CA LEU A 165 8.99 -2.04 -3.19
C LEU A 165 7.96 -2.87 -2.39
N LEU A 166 8.39 -3.93 -1.70
CA LEU A 166 7.47 -4.83 -0.98
C LEU A 166 7.03 -4.28 0.38
N ARG A 167 7.88 -3.47 1.03
CA ARG A 167 7.54 -2.80 2.27
C ARG A 167 8.08 -1.37 2.25
N VAL A 168 7.18 -0.44 2.10
CA VAL A 168 7.46 0.99 1.91
C VAL A 168 6.66 1.83 2.91
N ARG A 169 7.00 3.11 3.02
CA ARG A 169 6.25 4.09 3.86
C ARG A 169 5.25 4.91 3.06
N ALA A 170 5.40 4.96 1.73
CA ALA A 170 4.48 5.66 0.83
C ALA A 170 4.18 4.78 -0.38
N PHE A 171 2.90 4.54 -0.64
CA PHE A 171 2.46 3.73 -1.77
C PHE A 171 1.05 4.12 -2.22
N THR A 172 0.70 3.75 -3.44
CA THR A 172 -0.64 3.94 -3.99
C THR A 172 -1.39 2.63 -3.97
N GLN A 173 -2.62 2.65 -3.46
CA GLN A 173 -3.53 1.52 -3.48
C GLN A 173 -4.54 1.70 -4.62
N ASP A 174 -4.83 0.63 -5.34
CA ASP A 174 -6.03 0.48 -6.16
C ASP A 174 -7.17 -0.01 -5.26
N ASP A 175 -7.63 0.86 -4.40
CA ASP A 175 -8.59 0.56 -3.34
C ASP A 175 -10.02 0.59 -3.87
N ALA A 176 -10.90 -0.22 -3.26
CA ALA A 176 -12.30 -0.30 -3.63
C ALA A 176 -13.19 -0.51 -2.41
N HIS A 177 -14.32 0.20 -2.38
CA HIS A 177 -15.33 0.11 -1.34
C HIS A 177 -16.69 -0.17 -1.96
N ILE A 178 -17.39 -1.14 -1.41
CA ILE A 178 -18.76 -1.48 -1.80
C ILE A 178 -19.68 -1.25 -0.62
N PHE A 179 -20.65 -0.36 -0.79
CA PHE A 179 -21.73 -0.14 0.15
C PHE A 179 -22.93 -0.94 -0.34
N CYS A 180 -23.38 -1.90 0.45
CA CYS A 180 -24.43 -2.84 0.05
C CYS A 180 -25.32 -3.21 1.24
N SER A 181 -26.51 -3.75 0.98
CA SER A 181 -27.36 -4.40 1.98
C SER A 181 -26.88 -5.83 2.24
N GLU A 182 -27.33 -6.45 3.33
CA GLU A 182 -26.93 -7.83 3.70
C GLU A 182 -27.25 -8.86 2.63
N ASP A 183 -28.38 -8.73 1.97
CA ASP A 183 -28.83 -9.62 0.89
C ASP A 183 -28.01 -9.49 -0.40
N GLN A 184 -27.20 -8.44 -0.52
CA GLN A 184 -26.28 -8.20 -1.66
C GLN A 184 -24.86 -8.71 -1.39
N ILE A 185 -24.60 -9.26 -0.19
CA ILE A 185 -23.31 -9.89 0.15
C ILE A 185 -23.35 -11.32 -0.38
N THR A 186 -22.54 -11.64 -1.40
CA THR A 186 -22.43 -12.98 -2.00
C THR A 186 -21.06 -13.58 -1.77
#